data_cdd4401150062b429625902f018c733a
#
_entry.id   cdd4401150062b429625902f018c733a
#
_cell.length_a   1.000
_cell.length_b   1.000
_cell.length_c   1.000
_cell.angle_alpha   90.00
_cell.angle_beta   90.00
_cell.angle_gamma   90.00
#
_symmetry.space_group_name_H-M   'P 1'
#
loop_
_entity.id
_entity.type
_entity.pdbx_description
1 polymer ?
#
loop_
_entity_poly.entity_id
_entity_poly.type
_entity_poly.pdbx_seq_one_letter_code
_entity_poly.pdbx_strand_id
1 'polypeptide(L)'
;ADNRIAAIQARGELRVSTIHTPLTYNEINGKPFGLDYELAKQFADYLGVKLKVTVRQNISQLFDDLDNGNADLLAAGLVYNSERVKNYQPGPTYYSVSQQLVYKVGQYRPRTLGNLTAEQLTVAPGHVVVNDLQTLKETKFPELSWKVDDKKGSAELMEDVIEGKLDYTIADSVAISLFQRVHPELAVALDITDEQPVTWFSPLDGDNTLSAALLDFFNEMNEDGTLARIEEKYLGHGDDFDYVDTRTFLRAV
;
A
#
# COMPACT_ATOMS: atom_id res chain seq x y z
N ALA A 1 -27.19 -21.44 2.05
CA ALA A 1 -25.78 -21.59 2.28
C ALA A 1 -25.19 -20.22 2.66
N ASP A 2 -24.47 -20.19 3.75
CA ASP A 2 -23.88 -18.94 4.25
C ASP A 2 -22.74 -18.55 3.33
N ASN A 3 -22.94 -17.50 2.53
CA ASN A 3 -21.88 -16.91 1.75
C ASN A 3 -21.21 -15.78 2.54
N ARG A 4 -20.08 -15.30 2.05
CA ARG A 4 -19.28 -14.28 2.76
C ARG A 4 -20.04 -12.97 2.96
N ILE A 5 -20.76 -12.51 1.95
CA ILE A 5 -21.59 -11.28 2.06
C ILE A 5 -22.70 -11.48 3.10
N ALA A 6 -23.39 -12.61 3.08
CA ALA A 6 -24.42 -12.90 4.07
C ALA A 6 -23.83 -12.92 5.50
N ALA A 7 -22.66 -13.50 5.68
CA ALA A 7 -21.97 -13.52 6.98
C ALA A 7 -21.59 -12.11 7.46
N ILE A 8 -21.09 -11.26 6.57
CA ILE A 8 -20.75 -9.86 6.89
C ILE A 8 -22.02 -9.10 7.29
N GLN A 9 -23.09 -9.24 6.53
CA GLN A 9 -24.36 -8.56 6.82
C GLN A 9 -25.00 -9.07 8.11
N ALA A 10 -24.97 -10.37 8.37
CA ALA A 10 -25.47 -10.96 9.62
C ALA A 10 -24.68 -10.47 10.84
N ARG A 11 -23.37 -10.31 10.71
CA ARG A 11 -22.51 -9.75 11.75
C ARG A 11 -22.72 -8.24 11.92
N GLY A 12 -23.17 -7.56 10.85
CA GLY A 12 -23.35 -6.12 10.83
C GLY A 12 -22.05 -5.32 10.74
N GLU A 13 -20.96 -5.95 10.33
CA GLU A 13 -19.63 -5.36 10.37
C GLU A 13 -18.75 -5.91 9.26
N LEU A 14 -18.11 -4.98 8.52
CA LEU A 14 -17.07 -5.30 7.55
C LEU A 14 -15.71 -5.08 8.24
N ARG A 15 -14.90 -6.14 8.32
CA ARG A 15 -13.59 -6.10 8.93
C ARG A 15 -12.52 -5.88 7.87
N VAL A 16 -11.82 -4.77 7.97
CA VAL A 16 -10.78 -4.37 7.01
C VAL A 16 -9.46 -4.19 7.74
N SER A 17 -8.42 -4.86 7.26
CA SER A 17 -7.06 -4.63 7.73
C SER A 17 -6.31 -3.73 6.75
N THR A 18 -5.55 -2.80 7.29
CA THR A 18 -4.77 -1.82 6.53
C THR A 18 -3.46 -1.51 7.24
N ILE A 19 -2.62 -0.73 6.59
CA ILE A 19 -1.37 -0.21 7.17
C ILE A 19 -1.50 1.31 7.36
N HIS A 20 -0.68 1.84 8.25
CA HIS A 20 -0.66 3.26 8.56
C HIS A 20 0.24 4.01 7.58
N THR A 21 -0.37 4.64 6.58
CA THR A 21 0.32 5.52 5.62
C THR A 21 -0.58 6.71 5.28
N PRO A 22 -0.03 7.81 4.73
CA PRO A 22 -0.84 8.96 4.33
C PRO A 22 -1.95 8.61 3.33
N LEU A 23 -1.76 7.59 2.51
CA LEU A 23 -2.71 7.22 1.46
C LEU A 23 -3.70 6.14 1.91
N THR A 24 -3.28 5.22 2.76
CA THR A 24 -4.11 4.08 3.16
C THR A 24 -5.03 4.40 4.32
N TYR A 25 -4.46 4.63 5.48
CA TYR A 25 -5.22 4.95 6.70
C TYR A 25 -4.37 5.78 7.65
N ASN A 26 -4.96 6.83 8.19
CA ASN A 26 -4.29 7.73 9.10
C ASN A 26 -5.32 8.52 9.91
N GLU A 27 -4.95 9.01 11.06
CA GLU A 27 -5.83 9.81 11.93
C GLU A 27 -5.26 11.20 12.14
N ILE A 28 -6.14 12.21 12.02
CA ILE A 28 -5.81 13.60 12.29
C ILE A 28 -6.86 14.13 13.27
N ASN A 29 -6.44 14.54 14.46
CA ASN A 29 -7.33 14.98 15.52
C ASN A 29 -8.43 13.95 15.83
N GLY A 30 -8.08 12.66 15.83
CA GLY A 30 -9.00 11.58 16.11
C GLY A 30 -9.92 11.21 14.94
N LYS A 31 -9.80 11.87 13.78
CA LYS A 31 -10.59 11.56 12.59
C LYS A 31 -9.80 10.74 11.60
N PRO A 32 -10.37 9.64 11.07
CA PRO A 32 -9.69 8.82 10.10
C PRO A 32 -9.66 9.46 8.71
N PHE A 33 -8.55 9.26 8.00
CA PHE A 33 -8.30 9.72 6.64
C PHE A 33 -7.60 8.63 5.84
N GLY A 34 -7.63 8.76 4.54
CA GLY A 34 -6.92 7.92 3.59
C GLY A 34 -7.81 7.48 2.45
N LEU A 35 -7.21 7.23 1.30
CA LEU A 35 -7.92 6.75 0.11
C LEU A 35 -8.60 5.41 0.39
N ASP A 36 -7.81 4.44 0.89
CA ASP A 36 -8.35 3.11 1.19
C ASP A 36 -9.40 3.16 2.29
N TYR A 37 -9.19 3.99 3.30
CA TYR A 37 -10.19 4.17 4.35
C TYR A 37 -11.51 4.71 3.79
N GLU A 38 -11.46 5.77 2.98
CA GLU A 38 -12.69 6.36 2.42
C GLU A 38 -13.42 5.37 1.50
N LEU A 39 -12.69 4.64 0.67
CA LEU A 39 -13.28 3.61 -0.18
C LEU A 39 -13.88 2.46 0.64
N ALA A 40 -13.18 2.01 1.68
CA ALA A 40 -13.68 0.95 2.57
C ALA A 40 -14.94 1.38 3.34
N LYS A 41 -14.98 2.66 3.76
CA LYS A 41 -16.15 3.23 4.43
C LYS A 41 -17.35 3.26 3.48
N GLN A 42 -17.15 3.69 2.24
CA GLN A 42 -18.18 3.66 1.20
C GLN A 42 -18.68 2.25 0.92
N PHE A 43 -17.76 1.27 0.88
CA PHE A 43 -18.14 -0.12 0.65
C PHE A 43 -18.94 -0.71 1.82
N ALA A 44 -18.56 -0.40 3.07
CA ALA A 44 -19.33 -0.79 4.24
C ALA A 44 -20.76 -0.20 4.19
N ASP A 45 -20.89 1.07 3.82
CA ASP A 45 -22.18 1.72 3.63
C ASP A 45 -23.00 1.04 2.50
N TYR A 46 -22.34 0.70 1.41
CA TYR A 46 -22.94 -0.04 0.29
C TYR A 46 -23.53 -1.38 0.74
N LEU A 47 -22.82 -2.08 1.63
CA LEU A 47 -23.28 -3.35 2.20
C LEU A 47 -24.30 -3.18 3.35
N GLY A 48 -24.50 -1.95 3.83
CA GLY A 48 -25.40 -1.68 4.96
C GLY A 48 -24.83 -2.10 6.32
N VAL A 49 -23.53 -2.10 6.48
CA VAL A 49 -22.83 -2.51 7.70
C VAL A 49 -21.88 -1.45 8.21
N LYS A 50 -21.39 -1.63 9.43
CA LYS A 50 -20.35 -0.78 10.00
C LYS A 50 -18.97 -1.22 9.52
N LEU A 51 -18.05 -0.26 9.45
CA LEU A 51 -16.65 -0.53 9.14
C LEU A 51 -15.86 -0.71 10.44
N LYS A 52 -15.11 -1.81 10.52
CA LYS A 52 -14.10 -2.03 11.57
C LYS A 52 -12.72 -2.11 10.93
N VAL A 53 -11.86 -1.17 11.26
CA VAL A 53 -10.49 -1.10 10.73
C VAL A 53 -9.50 -1.65 11.76
N THR A 54 -8.63 -2.54 11.32
CA THR A 54 -7.45 -2.98 12.06
C THR A 54 -6.23 -2.46 11.33
N VAL A 55 -5.38 -1.72 12.04
CA VAL A 55 -4.14 -1.16 11.48
C VAL A 55 -2.98 -2.06 11.86
N ARG A 56 -2.24 -2.51 10.86
CA ARG A 56 -1.05 -3.34 11.05
C ARG A 56 0.23 -2.57 10.77
N GLN A 57 1.32 -3.04 11.34
CA GLN A 57 2.63 -2.41 11.19
C GLN A 57 3.25 -2.66 9.82
N ASN A 58 3.04 -3.85 9.25
CA ASN A 58 3.61 -4.22 7.96
C ASN A 58 2.67 -5.12 7.14
N ILE A 59 3.02 -5.30 5.87
CA ILE A 59 2.17 -5.99 4.89
C ILE A 59 2.04 -7.49 5.21
N SER A 60 3.06 -8.15 5.75
CA SER A 60 2.94 -9.58 6.07
C SER A 60 1.87 -9.85 7.12
N GLN A 61 1.71 -8.95 8.10
CA GLN A 61 0.64 -9.06 9.10
C GLN A 61 -0.75 -8.96 8.50
N LEU A 62 -0.92 -8.22 7.40
CA LEU A 62 -2.20 -8.10 6.70
C LEU A 62 -2.65 -9.45 6.14
N PHE A 63 -1.76 -10.16 5.47
CA PHE A 63 -2.09 -11.47 4.89
C PHE A 63 -2.35 -12.51 5.98
N ASP A 64 -1.66 -12.43 7.13
CA ASP A 64 -1.95 -13.25 8.30
C ASP A 64 -3.39 -13.05 8.77
N ASP A 65 -3.92 -11.83 8.73
CA ASP A 65 -5.31 -11.55 9.11
C ASP A 65 -6.32 -12.26 8.20
N LEU A 66 -6.05 -12.33 6.90
CA LEU A 66 -6.90 -13.13 5.99
C LEU A 66 -6.79 -14.62 6.27
N ASP A 67 -5.57 -15.12 6.44
CA ASP A 67 -5.30 -16.54 6.69
C ASP A 67 -5.98 -17.04 7.97
N ASN A 68 -6.02 -16.18 9.01
CA ASN A 68 -6.59 -16.50 10.31
C ASN A 68 -8.08 -16.16 10.43
N GLY A 69 -8.71 -15.63 9.39
CA GLY A 69 -10.11 -15.25 9.40
C GLY A 69 -10.43 -14.02 10.24
N ASN A 70 -9.44 -13.17 10.50
CA ASN A 70 -9.59 -11.96 11.31
C ASN A 70 -9.98 -10.72 10.49
N ALA A 71 -9.89 -10.80 9.17
CA ALA A 71 -10.30 -9.74 8.25
C ALA A 71 -11.09 -10.30 7.09
N ASP A 72 -12.02 -9.50 6.58
CA ASP A 72 -12.77 -9.81 5.36
C ASP A 72 -12.02 -9.30 4.13
N LEU A 73 -11.34 -8.15 4.27
CA LEU A 73 -10.63 -7.46 3.20
C LEU A 73 -9.32 -6.88 3.70
N LEU A 74 -8.35 -6.81 2.79
CA LEU A 74 -7.15 -5.98 2.93
C LEU A 74 -7.28 -4.78 1.99
N ALA A 75 -7.21 -3.58 2.55
CA ALA A 75 -7.27 -2.31 1.82
C ALA A 75 -6.06 -1.47 2.23
N ALA A 76 -4.92 -1.68 1.57
CA ALA A 76 -3.64 -1.17 2.03
C ALA A 76 -2.67 -0.79 0.91
N GLY A 77 -3.19 -0.44 -0.27
CA GLY A 77 -2.33 -0.09 -1.40
C GLY A 77 -1.47 -1.25 -1.90
N LEU A 78 -2.04 -2.46 -1.91
CA LEU A 78 -1.30 -3.68 -2.22
C LEU A 78 -1.20 -3.92 -3.72
N VAL A 79 0.00 -4.20 -4.17
CA VAL A 79 0.25 -4.48 -5.58
C VAL A 79 -0.33 -5.85 -5.97
N TYR A 80 -1.04 -5.86 -7.11
CA TYR A 80 -1.43 -7.07 -7.80
C TYR A 80 -0.18 -7.73 -8.37
N ASN A 81 0.07 -8.98 -7.99
CA ASN A 81 1.14 -9.75 -8.64
C ASN A 81 0.76 -11.23 -8.74
N SER A 82 1.48 -11.94 -9.62
CA SER A 82 1.17 -13.33 -9.95
C SER A 82 1.29 -14.29 -8.76
N GLU A 83 2.15 -14.00 -7.79
CA GLU A 83 2.27 -14.85 -6.60
C GLU A 83 1.10 -14.65 -5.62
N ARG A 84 0.73 -13.41 -5.37
CA ARG A 84 -0.39 -13.09 -4.48
C ARG A 84 -1.71 -13.66 -4.97
N VAL A 85 -1.98 -13.57 -6.27
CA VAL A 85 -3.26 -14.01 -6.84
C VAL A 85 -3.42 -15.52 -6.90
N LYS A 86 -2.36 -16.28 -6.64
CA LYS A 86 -2.45 -17.73 -6.46
C LYS A 86 -3.10 -18.11 -5.13
N ASN A 87 -2.98 -17.25 -4.12
CA ASN A 87 -3.39 -17.54 -2.75
C ASN A 87 -4.51 -16.63 -2.24
N TYR A 88 -4.73 -15.48 -2.87
CA TYR A 88 -5.70 -14.48 -2.44
C TYR A 88 -6.48 -13.95 -3.63
N GLN A 89 -7.75 -13.60 -3.37
CA GLN A 89 -8.65 -13.06 -4.38
C GLN A 89 -8.41 -11.56 -4.56
N PRO A 90 -7.97 -11.10 -5.75
CA PRO A 90 -7.86 -9.67 -6.00
C PRO A 90 -9.23 -9.05 -6.27
N GLY A 91 -9.39 -7.78 -5.89
CA GLY A 91 -10.51 -6.96 -6.30
C GLY A 91 -10.20 -6.13 -7.55
N PRO A 92 -11.03 -5.13 -7.87
CA PRO A 92 -10.74 -4.19 -8.94
C PRO A 92 -9.47 -3.41 -8.66
N THR A 93 -8.72 -3.09 -9.70
CA THR A 93 -7.55 -2.21 -9.59
C THR A 93 -8.00 -0.76 -9.67
N TYR A 94 -7.39 0.13 -8.88
CA TYR A 94 -7.87 1.51 -8.77
C TYR A 94 -6.79 2.58 -8.92
N TYR A 95 -5.51 2.21 -8.92
CA TYR A 95 -4.39 3.03 -9.36
C TYR A 95 -3.17 2.13 -9.61
N SER A 96 -2.06 2.73 -10.05
CA SER A 96 -0.81 1.99 -10.31
C SER A 96 0.37 2.67 -9.65
N VAL A 97 1.36 1.89 -9.27
CA VAL A 97 2.61 2.35 -8.67
C VAL A 97 3.80 1.65 -9.32
N SER A 98 4.97 2.29 -9.29
CA SER A 98 6.25 1.61 -9.52
C SER A 98 7.03 1.56 -8.22
N GLN A 99 7.85 0.53 -8.03
CA GLN A 99 8.76 0.45 -6.91
C GLN A 99 10.03 1.21 -7.26
N GLN A 100 10.50 2.06 -6.36
CA GLN A 100 11.62 2.96 -6.63
C GLN A 100 12.63 2.92 -5.48
N LEU A 101 13.91 2.95 -5.86
CA LEU A 101 15.01 3.09 -4.91
C LEU A 101 15.14 4.58 -4.56
N VAL A 102 15.19 4.88 -3.27
CA VAL A 102 15.32 6.24 -2.77
C VAL A 102 16.62 6.43 -1.99
N TYR A 103 17.11 7.66 -1.99
CA TYR A 103 18.32 8.07 -1.28
C TYR A 103 18.15 9.51 -0.78
N LYS A 104 19.07 9.96 0.06
CA LYS A 104 19.08 11.34 0.56
C LYS A 104 19.87 12.23 -0.39
N VAL A 105 19.28 13.35 -0.77
CA VAL A 105 19.97 14.39 -1.58
C VAL A 105 21.29 14.80 -0.91
N GLY A 106 22.34 14.87 -1.71
CA GLY A 106 23.69 15.14 -1.23
C GLY A 106 24.52 13.90 -0.93
N GLN A 107 23.88 12.73 -0.84
CA GLN A 107 24.55 11.45 -0.74
C GLN A 107 24.73 10.83 -2.14
N TYR A 108 25.51 9.75 -2.21
CA TYR A 108 25.75 9.07 -3.48
C TYR A 108 24.44 8.50 -4.05
N ARG A 109 24.17 8.86 -5.30
CA ARG A 109 23.03 8.30 -6.06
C ARG A 109 23.48 7.08 -6.83
N PRO A 110 23.04 5.87 -6.48
CA PRO A 110 23.35 4.69 -7.27
C PRO A 110 22.63 4.73 -8.64
N ARG A 111 23.34 4.35 -9.69
CA ARG A 111 22.81 4.29 -11.05
C ARG A 111 22.35 2.90 -11.43
N THR A 112 22.69 1.92 -10.61
CA THR A 112 22.35 0.51 -10.80
C THR A 112 22.26 -0.17 -9.44
N LEU A 113 21.51 -1.25 -9.37
CA LEU A 113 21.43 -2.09 -8.17
C LEU A 113 22.68 -2.95 -7.97
N GLY A 114 23.50 -3.12 -9.00
CA GLY A 114 24.67 -4.01 -8.97
C GLY A 114 25.72 -3.63 -7.94
N ASN A 115 25.74 -2.38 -7.50
CA ASN A 115 26.73 -1.86 -6.55
C ASN A 115 26.22 -1.84 -5.09
N LEU A 116 25.00 -2.26 -4.84
CA LEU A 116 24.41 -2.20 -3.50
C LEU A 116 24.76 -3.45 -2.68
N THR A 117 24.97 -3.24 -1.39
CA THR A 117 25.24 -4.30 -0.41
C THR A 117 24.10 -4.36 0.62
N ALA A 118 24.05 -5.45 1.37
CA ALA A 118 23.06 -5.60 2.46
C ALA A 118 23.21 -4.55 3.56
N GLU A 119 24.39 -3.95 3.69
CA GLU A 119 24.62 -2.87 4.66
C GLU A 119 24.00 -1.54 4.22
N GLN A 120 23.69 -1.41 2.95
CA GLN A 120 23.19 -0.16 2.36
C GLN A 120 21.71 -0.17 2.08
N LEU A 121 21.12 -1.35 1.83
CA LEU A 121 19.72 -1.48 1.42
C LEU A 121 18.92 -2.28 2.43
N THR A 122 17.89 -1.64 2.99
CA THR A 122 16.91 -2.30 3.85
C THR A 122 15.51 -2.04 3.31
N VAL A 123 14.68 -3.07 3.28
CA VAL A 123 13.29 -3.01 2.81
C VAL A 123 12.35 -3.55 3.88
N ALA A 124 11.07 -3.15 3.80
CA ALA A 124 10.03 -3.64 4.70
C ALA A 124 9.57 -5.05 4.27
N PRO A 125 9.13 -5.89 5.21
CA PRO A 125 8.67 -7.24 4.90
C PRO A 125 7.31 -7.25 4.21
N GLY A 126 7.04 -8.32 3.44
CA GLY A 126 5.75 -8.52 2.79
C GLY A 126 5.55 -7.75 1.50
N HIS A 127 6.47 -6.87 1.12
CA HIS A 127 6.42 -6.17 -0.16
C HIS A 127 6.81 -7.10 -1.31
N VAL A 128 6.09 -6.99 -2.43
CA VAL A 128 6.40 -7.74 -3.65
C VAL A 128 7.78 -7.42 -4.20
N VAL A 129 8.34 -6.27 -3.85
CA VAL A 129 9.68 -5.86 -4.27
C VAL A 129 10.77 -6.86 -3.83
N VAL A 130 10.56 -7.59 -2.75
CA VAL A 130 11.50 -8.65 -2.32
C VAL A 130 11.59 -9.72 -3.41
N ASN A 131 10.47 -10.11 -4.00
CA ASN A 131 10.44 -11.05 -5.12
C ASN A 131 11.12 -10.47 -6.37
N ASP A 132 10.88 -9.19 -6.65
CA ASP A 132 11.52 -8.48 -7.76
C ASP A 132 13.03 -8.40 -7.56
N LEU A 133 13.49 -8.11 -6.35
CA LEU A 133 14.92 -8.09 -6.01
C LEU A 133 15.56 -9.47 -6.15
N GLN A 134 14.86 -10.53 -5.73
CA GLN A 134 15.35 -11.89 -5.87
C GLN A 134 15.49 -12.27 -7.34
N THR A 135 14.53 -11.92 -8.18
CA THR A 135 14.60 -12.15 -9.63
C THR A 135 15.76 -11.39 -10.25
N LEU A 136 15.95 -10.12 -9.88
CA LEU A 136 17.06 -9.31 -10.37
C LEU A 136 18.41 -9.86 -9.94
N LYS A 137 18.52 -10.38 -8.72
CA LYS A 137 19.73 -11.04 -8.24
C LYS A 137 20.07 -12.28 -9.07
N GLU A 138 19.07 -13.10 -9.38
CA GLU A 138 19.24 -14.33 -10.12
C GLU A 138 19.55 -14.10 -11.61
N THR A 139 18.99 -13.04 -12.19
CA THR A 139 19.04 -12.82 -13.65
C THR A 139 20.06 -11.77 -14.08
N LYS A 140 20.39 -10.80 -13.23
CA LYS A 140 21.16 -9.62 -13.67
C LYS A 140 22.24 -9.16 -12.69
N PHE A 141 21.97 -9.20 -11.38
CA PHE A 141 22.85 -8.65 -10.36
C PHE A 141 23.18 -9.69 -9.28
N PRO A 142 24.07 -10.66 -9.57
CA PRO A 142 24.33 -11.77 -8.64
C PRO A 142 24.91 -11.32 -7.28
N GLU A 143 25.54 -10.15 -7.23
CA GLU A 143 26.09 -9.59 -5.98
C GLU A 143 25.07 -8.76 -5.18
N LEU A 144 23.87 -8.53 -5.72
CA LEU A 144 22.85 -7.78 -5.03
C LEU A 144 22.45 -8.44 -3.71
N SER A 145 22.44 -7.67 -2.64
CA SER A 145 21.98 -8.12 -1.33
C SER A 145 21.25 -7.00 -0.62
N TRP A 146 20.40 -7.39 0.33
CA TRP A 146 19.56 -6.46 1.09
C TRP A 146 19.21 -7.05 2.44
N LYS A 147 18.75 -6.17 3.35
CA LYS A 147 18.18 -6.56 4.64
C LYS A 147 16.67 -6.35 4.62
N VAL A 148 15.97 -7.13 5.42
CA VAL A 148 14.54 -6.93 5.69
C VAL A 148 14.41 -6.55 7.16
N ASP A 149 13.80 -5.39 7.43
CA ASP A 149 13.50 -4.98 8.81
C ASP A 149 12.06 -5.38 9.11
N ASP A 150 11.86 -6.35 9.98
CA ASP A 150 10.56 -6.92 10.31
C ASP A 150 9.71 -6.05 11.24
N LYS A 151 10.26 -4.92 11.70
CA LYS A 151 9.59 -4.01 12.65
C LYS A 151 9.12 -2.70 12.04
N LYS A 152 9.61 -2.35 10.83
CA LYS A 152 9.36 -1.06 10.19
C LYS A 152 8.59 -1.19 8.89
N GLY A 153 7.74 -0.20 8.61
CA GLY A 153 7.13 -0.03 7.31
C GLY A 153 7.95 0.89 6.41
N SER A 154 7.51 1.06 5.16
CA SER A 154 8.21 1.88 4.17
C SER A 154 8.38 3.33 4.60
N ALA A 155 7.38 3.93 5.23
CA ALA A 155 7.45 5.32 5.69
C ALA A 155 8.56 5.52 6.74
N GLU A 156 8.64 4.60 7.70
CA GLU A 156 9.68 4.65 8.75
C GLU A 156 11.07 4.46 8.15
N LEU A 157 11.21 3.58 7.14
CA LEU A 157 12.49 3.38 6.46
C LEU A 157 12.89 4.61 5.63
N MET A 158 11.94 5.29 5.00
CA MET A 158 12.22 6.56 4.32
C MET A 158 12.69 7.64 5.30
N GLU A 159 12.09 7.70 6.49
CA GLU A 159 12.56 8.59 7.56
C GLU A 159 14.01 8.25 7.97
N ASP A 160 14.33 6.98 8.11
CA ASP A 160 15.68 6.52 8.43
C ASP A 160 16.70 6.96 7.37
N VAL A 161 16.29 6.96 6.09
CA VAL A 161 17.15 7.45 5.01
C VAL A 161 17.45 8.94 5.15
N ILE A 162 16.43 9.77 5.38
CA ILE A 162 16.64 11.22 5.50
C ILE A 162 17.36 11.61 6.80
N GLU A 163 17.25 10.78 7.84
CA GLU A 163 17.98 10.97 9.11
C GLU A 163 19.42 10.44 9.05
N GLY A 164 19.82 9.80 7.95
CA GLY A 164 21.16 9.26 7.78
C GLY A 164 21.41 7.92 8.49
N LYS A 165 20.38 7.27 8.96
CA LYS A 165 20.46 5.96 9.64
C LYS A 165 20.53 4.80 8.66
N LEU A 166 20.14 5.02 7.42
CA LEU A 166 20.05 4.04 6.36
C LEU A 166 20.44 4.74 5.04
N ASP A 167 21.21 4.06 4.19
CA ASP A 167 21.60 4.63 2.89
C ASP A 167 20.46 4.62 1.88
N TYR A 168 19.81 3.46 1.71
CA TYR A 168 18.79 3.26 0.69
C TYR A 168 17.64 2.41 1.20
N THR A 169 16.45 2.73 0.71
CA THR A 169 15.28 1.85 0.84
C THR A 169 14.49 1.87 -0.47
N ILE A 170 13.45 1.05 -0.53
CA ILE A 170 12.56 0.98 -1.67
C ILE A 170 11.14 1.22 -1.18
N ALA A 171 10.39 2.05 -1.88
CA ALA A 171 8.99 2.31 -1.63
C ALA A 171 8.26 2.51 -2.96
N ASP A 172 6.92 2.54 -2.91
CA ASP A 172 6.16 2.81 -4.11
C ASP A 172 6.19 4.29 -4.49
N SER A 173 6.00 4.57 -5.77
CA SER A 173 6.11 5.91 -6.34
C SER A 173 5.12 6.91 -5.76
N VAL A 174 3.93 6.48 -5.34
CA VAL A 174 2.92 7.36 -4.75
C VAL A 174 3.31 7.72 -3.31
N ALA A 175 3.70 6.74 -2.51
CA ALA A 175 4.18 6.97 -1.15
C ALA A 175 5.39 7.92 -1.15
N ILE A 176 6.33 7.72 -2.08
CA ILE A 176 7.50 8.60 -2.24
C ILE A 176 7.07 10.02 -2.59
N SER A 177 6.17 10.17 -3.55
CA SER A 177 5.68 11.47 -3.99
C SER A 177 5.05 12.28 -2.85
N LEU A 178 4.24 11.63 -2.03
CA LEU A 178 3.62 12.25 -0.86
C LEU A 178 4.67 12.60 0.20
N PHE A 179 5.61 11.70 0.45
CA PHE A 179 6.68 11.90 1.42
C PHE A 179 7.57 13.08 1.04
N GLN A 180 7.91 13.21 -0.26
CA GLN A 180 8.75 14.29 -0.78
C GLN A 180 8.15 15.68 -0.58
N ARG A 181 6.85 15.81 -0.46
CA ARG A 181 6.21 17.11 -0.24
C ARG A 181 6.56 17.73 1.09
N VAL A 182 6.84 16.90 2.09
CA VAL A 182 7.27 17.32 3.43
C VAL A 182 8.78 17.17 3.61
N HIS A 183 9.36 16.19 2.93
CA HIS A 183 10.77 15.85 3.02
C HIS A 183 11.42 15.92 1.63
N PRO A 184 11.68 17.14 1.11
CA PRO A 184 12.27 17.29 -0.23
C PRO A 184 13.70 16.75 -0.35
N GLU A 185 14.36 16.46 0.77
CA GLU A 185 15.68 15.83 0.81
C GLU A 185 15.68 14.36 0.40
N LEU A 186 14.52 13.71 0.32
CA LEU A 186 14.41 12.36 -0.24
C LEU A 186 14.30 12.44 -1.76
N ALA A 187 15.09 11.66 -2.47
CA ALA A 187 15.10 11.64 -3.93
C ALA A 187 15.04 10.22 -4.47
N VAL A 188 14.51 10.07 -5.68
CA VAL A 188 14.47 8.81 -6.40
C VAL A 188 15.80 8.60 -7.12
N ALA A 189 16.44 7.46 -6.86
CA ALA A 189 17.65 7.07 -7.57
C ALA A 189 17.33 6.39 -8.90
N LEU A 190 16.44 5.38 -8.88
CA LEU A 190 16.06 4.63 -10.07
C LEU A 190 14.75 3.86 -9.83
N ASP A 191 14.11 3.47 -10.91
CA ASP A 191 12.96 2.58 -10.89
C ASP A 191 13.43 1.13 -10.77
N ILE A 192 12.77 0.37 -9.89
CA ILE A 192 13.02 -1.06 -9.71
C ILE A 192 12.08 -1.86 -10.62
N THR A 193 10.84 -1.41 -10.75
CA THR A 193 9.80 -2.10 -11.52
C THR A 193 9.14 -1.15 -12.51
N ASP A 194 8.46 -1.72 -13.52
CA ASP A 194 7.44 -1.02 -14.29
C ASP A 194 6.24 -0.73 -13.39
N GLU A 195 5.24 -0.03 -13.93
CA GLU A 195 4.01 0.25 -13.21
C GLU A 195 3.25 -1.05 -12.88
N GLN A 196 2.82 -1.15 -11.64
CA GLN A 196 2.09 -2.28 -11.08
C GLN A 196 0.71 -1.81 -10.61
N PRO A 197 -0.38 -2.49 -10.99
CA PRO A 197 -1.70 -2.11 -10.51
C PRO A 197 -1.88 -2.44 -9.04
N VAL A 198 -2.66 -1.61 -8.35
CA VAL A 198 -2.97 -1.74 -6.93
C VAL A 198 -4.42 -2.20 -6.77
N THR A 199 -4.65 -3.11 -5.85
CA THR A 199 -5.96 -3.70 -5.59
C THR A 199 -6.15 -4.03 -4.12
N TRP A 200 -7.37 -4.36 -3.76
CA TRP A 200 -7.69 -4.99 -2.48
C TRP A 200 -7.65 -6.49 -2.60
N PHE A 201 -7.41 -7.18 -1.49
CA PHE A 201 -7.40 -8.63 -1.44
C PHE A 201 -8.42 -9.16 -0.45
N SER A 202 -8.99 -10.31 -0.77
CA SER A 202 -9.90 -11.07 0.08
C SER A 202 -9.50 -12.56 0.05
N PRO A 203 -10.07 -13.40 0.91
CA PRO A 203 -9.74 -14.81 0.89
C PRO A 203 -10.12 -15.50 -0.42
N LEU A 204 -9.27 -16.40 -0.89
CA LEU A 204 -9.49 -17.23 -2.08
C LEU A 204 -9.96 -18.61 -1.61
N ASP A 205 -11.27 -18.77 -1.42
CA ASP A 205 -11.87 -19.98 -0.88
C ASP A 205 -13.04 -20.52 -1.72
N GLY A 206 -13.21 -20.02 -2.95
CA GLY A 206 -14.29 -20.42 -3.84
C GLY A 206 -15.59 -19.64 -3.65
N ASP A 207 -15.70 -18.83 -2.60
CA ASP A 207 -16.82 -17.91 -2.40
C ASP A 207 -16.56 -16.62 -3.17
N ASN A 208 -17.33 -16.37 -4.21
CA ASN A 208 -17.15 -15.20 -5.10
C ASN A 208 -18.10 -14.04 -4.76
N THR A 209 -18.89 -14.15 -3.69
CA THR A 209 -19.91 -13.12 -3.38
C THR A 209 -19.30 -11.79 -3.00
N LEU A 210 -18.22 -11.78 -2.22
CA LEU A 210 -17.55 -10.56 -1.84
C LEU A 210 -16.85 -9.90 -3.04
N SER A 211 -16.14 -10.67 -3.85
CA SER A 211 -15.46 -10.13 -5.04
C SER A 211 -16.45 -9.60 -6.07
N ALA A 212 -17.60 -10.26 -6.24
CA ALA A 212 -18.67 -9.77 -7.12
C ALA A 212 -19.26 -8.45 -6.60
N ALA A 213 -19.50 -8.36 -5.29
CA ALA A 213 -20.01 -7.13 -4.66
C ALA A 213 -18.99 -5.96 -4.79
N LEU A 214 -17.71 -6.25 -4.65
CA LEU A 214 -16.66 -5.25 -4.86
C LEU A 214 -16.63 -4.73 -6.29
N LEU A 215 -16.75 -5.62 -7.26
CA LEU A 215 -16.78 -5.22 -8.68
C LEU A 215 -17.98 -4.30 -8.96
N ASP A 216 -19.16 -4.68 -8.51
CA ASP A 216 -20.37 -3.88 -8.68
C ASP A 216 -20.23 -2.51 -8.00
N PHE A 217 -19.70 -2.49 -6.80
CA PHE A 217 -19.46 -1.26 -6.03
C PHE A 217 -18.48 -0.32 -6.75
N PHE A 218 -17.33 -0.82 -7.20
CA PHE A 218 -16.35 0.00 -7.91
C PHE A 218 -16.88 0.49 -9.26
N ASN A 219 -17.64 -0.33 -9.97
CA ASN A 219 -18.29 0.08 -11.22
C ASN A 219 -19.28 1.22 -10.96
N GLU A 220 -20.10 1.11 -9.92
CA GLU A 220 -21.07 2.16 -9.54
C GLU A 220 -20.36 3.45 -9.17
N MET A 221 -19.32 3.39 -8.34
CA MET A 221 -18.53 4.57 -7.97
C MET A 221 -17.81 5.20 -9.17
N ASN A 222 -17.37 4.39 -10.11
CA ASN A 222 -16.73 4.88 -11.32
C ASN A 222 -17.72 5.62 -12.21
N GLU A 223 -18.92 5.06 -12.36
CA GLU A 223 -19.98 5.65 -13.18
C GLU A 223 -20.52 6.97 -12.61
N ASP A 224 -20.65 7.07 -11.30
CA ASP A 224 -21.23 8.28 -10.66
C ASP A 224 -20.19 9.37 -10.34
N GLY A 225 -18.91 9.13 -10.65
CA GLY A 225 -17.83 10.08 -10.41
C GLY A 225 -17.27 10.09 -8.99
N THR A 226 -17.77 9.25 -8.10
CA THR A 226 -17.31 9.19 -6.70
C THR A 226 -15.85 8.73 -6.62
N LEU A 227 -15.50 7.69 -7.37
CA LEU A 227 -14.13 7.16 -7.38
C LEU A 227 -13.13 8.22 -7.86
N ALA A 228 -13.44 8.90 -8.97
CA ALA A 228 -12.59 9.97 -9.51
C ALA A 228 -12.41 11.11 -8.52
N ARG A 229 -13.46 11.48 -7.80
CA ARG A 229 -13.38 12.54 -6.78
C ARG A 229 -12.49 12.15 -5.61
N ILE A 230 -12.61 10.92 -5.11
CA ILE A 230 -11.79 10.44 -3.99
C ILE A 230 -10.32 10.29 -4.43
N GLU A 231 -10.09 9.73 -5.62
CA GLU A 231 -8.73 9.61 -6.18
C GLU A 231 -8.07 10.98 -6.37
N GLU A 232 -8.81 11.96 -6.91
CA GLU A 232 -8.30 13.33 -7.09
C GLU A 232 -7.90 13.96 -5.76
N LYS A 233 -8.67 13.72 -4.71
CA LYS A 233 -8.37 14.21 -3.37
C LYS A 233 -7.03 13.72 -2.83
N TYR A 234 -6.67 12.46 -3.10
CA TYR A 234 -5.47 11.83 -2.54
C TYR A 234 -4.32 11.68 -3.53
N LEU A 235 -4.63 11.45 -4.81
CA LEU A 235 -3.66 11.15 -5.87
C LEU A 235 -3.56 12.27 -6.89
N GLY A 236 -4.35 13.33 -6.75
CA GLY A 236 -4.39 14.44 -7.68
C GLY A 236 -3.01 15.06 -7.92
N HIS A 237 -2.88 15.78 -9.02
CA HIS A 237 -1.64 16.43 -9.42
C HIS A 237 -1.07 17.24 -8.27
N GLY A 238 0.24 17.24 -8.12
CA GLY A 238 0.94 17.82 -6.98
C GLY A 238 0.49 19.21 -6.57
N ASP A 239 0.03 20.01 -7.54
CA ASP A 239 -0.41 21.36 -7.35
C ASP A 239 -1.82 21.47 -6.76
N ASP A 240 -2.62 20.40 -6.83
CA ASP A 240 -4.00 20.36 -6.35
C ASP A 240 -4.09 19.96 -4.87
N PHE A 241 -3.01 19.42 -4.31
CA PHE A 241 -2.97 19.08 -2.90
C PHE A 241 -2.69 20.33 -2.06
N ASP A 242 -3.51 20.56 -1.05
CA ASP A 242 -3.18 21.51 -0.02
C ASP A 242 -1.92 21.04 0.71
N TYR A 243 -0.88 21.85 0.67
CA TYR A 243 0.39 21.57 1.32
C TYR A 243 0.23 21.30 2.81
N VAL A 244 -0.69 22.03 3.47
CA VAL A 244 -0.96 21.84 4.90
C VAL A 244 -1.56 20.47 5.16
N ASP A 245 -2.52 20.05 4.35
CA ASP A 245 -3.14 18.72 4.48
C ASP A 245 -2.12 17.60 4.28
N THR A 246 -1.28 17.73 3.27
CA THR A 246 -0.20 16.76 3.01
C THR A 246 0.76 16.66 4.18
N ARG A 247 1.17 17.80 4.75
CA ARG A 247 2.02 17.81 5.96
C ARG A 247 1.34 17.15 7.14
N THR A 248 0.06 17.41 7.32
CA THR A 248 -0.73 16.84 8.41
C THR A 248 -0.80 15.31 8.26
N PHE A 249 -1.09 14.82 7.05
CA PHE A 249 -1.08 13.39 6.77
C PHE A 249 0.27 12.74 7.13
N LEU A 250 1.35 13.31 6.65
CA LEU A 250 2.68 12.74 6.86
C LEU A 250 3.14 12.80 8.31
N ARG A 251 2.69 13.77 9.08
CA ARG A 251 2.98 13.86 10.52
C ARG A 251 2.22 12.82 11.34
N ALA A 252 1.07 12.38 10.86
CA ALA A 252 0.28 11.37 11.55
C ALA A 252 0.81 9.94 11.34
N VAL A 253 1.71 9.76 10.38
CA VAL A 253 2.43 8.51 10.10
C VAL A 253 3.69 8.44 10.95
#